data_60e58ad5fba7a7530254beac9762d124
#
_entry.id   60e58ad5fba7a7530254beac9762d124
#
_cell.length_a   1.000
_cell.length_b   1.000
_cell.length_c   1.000
_cell.angle_alpha   90.00
_cell.angle_beta   90.00
_cell.angle_gamma   90.00
#
_symmetry.space_group_name_H-M   'P 1'
#
loop_
_entity.id
_entity.type
_entity.pdbx_description
1 polymer ?
#
loop_
_entity_poly.entity_id
_entity_poly.type
_entity_poly.pdbx_seq_one_letter_code
_entity_poly.pdbx_strand_id
1 'polypeptide(L)'
;MPYRLKLPEAEVLGVGKFKNSQGHTECAEFIRQATNAPSTPVWKKGRKVSEANLGDILRGTAIATFDDADRYPTDALGRHAAIYLSHTSGGISVLDQWNAQGEVKPRLIQFNKPKGTSRSNDGSTFFVIE
;
A
#
# COMPACT_ATOMS: atom_id res chain seq x y z
N MET A 1 -4.13 3.74 -15.56
CA MET A 1 -5.07 2.72 -15.02
C MET A 1 -4.53 2.20 -13.70
N PRO A 2 -5.32 2.18 -12.62
CA PRO A 2 -4.88 1.63 -11.34
C PRO A 2 -4.56 0.14 -11.44
N TYR A 3 -3.65 -0.32 -10.62
CA TYR A 3 -3.31 -1.74 -10.50
C TYR A 3 -4.17 -2.37 -9.41
N ARG A 4 -4.62 -3.59 -9.64
CA ARG A 4 -5.56 -4.25 -8.73
C ARG A 4 -5.13 -5.69 -8.46
N LEU A 5 -5.52 -6.17 -7.28
CA LEU A 5 -5.29 -7.55 -6.85
C LEU A 5 -5.87 -8.53 -7.89
N LYS A 6 -5.06 -9.50 -8.31
CA LYS A 6 -5.46 -10.53 -9.28
C LYS A 6 -5.83 -11.85 -8.62
N LEU A 7 -5.56 -11.99 -7.33
CA LEU A 7 -5.81 -13.20 -6.56
C LEU A 7 -6.96 -12.96 -5.58
N PRO A 8 -7.71 -14.00 -5.18
CA PRO A 8 -8.65 -13.87 -4.08
C PRO A 8 -7.96 -13.41 -2.81
N GLU A 9 -8.60 -12.56 -2.02
CA GLU A 9 -8.00 -12.02 -0.80
C GLU A 9 -7.52 -13.12 0.15
N ALA A 10 -8.30 -14.19 0.29
CA ALA A 10 -7.93 -15.30 1.17
C ALA A 10 -6.64 -16.00 0.74
N GLU A 11 -6.29 -15.95 -0.54
CA GLU A 11 -5.10 -16.62 -1.06
C GLU A 11 -3.82 -15.81 -0.85
N VAL A 12 -3.92 -14.49 -0.60
CA VAL A 12 -2.73 -13.68 -0.37
C VAL A 12 -2.32 -13.64 1.10
N LEU A 13 -3.23 -14.01 2.01
CA LEU A 13 -2.91 -14.05 3.44
C LEU A 13 -1.91 -15.16 3.75
N GLY A 14 -1.00 -14.92 4.67
CA GLY A 14 -0.11 -15.92 5.20
C GLY A 14 1.37 -15.55 5.14
N VAL A 15 2.17 -16.42 5.75
CA VAL A 15 3.60 -16.20 5.98
C VAL A 15 4.41 -16.47 4.71
N GLY A 16 5.29 -15.54 4.36
CA GLY A 16 6.33 -15.73 3.36
C GLY A 16 5.87 -15.98 1.95
N LYS A 17 4.66 -15.57 1.57
CA LYS A 17 4.12 -15.85 0.23
C LYS A 17 4.71 -14.97 -0.86
N PHE A 18 5.08 -13.74 -0.53
CA PHE A 18 5.54 -12.77 -1.53
C PHE A 18 6.94 -12.28 -1.15
N LYS A 19 7.91 -13.12 -1.42
CA LYS A 19 9.32 -12.81 -1.13
C LYS A 19 10.02 -12.32 -2.40
N ASN A 20 10.98 -11.41 -2.22
CA ASN A 20 11.86 -11.02 -3.32
C ASN A 20 12.96 -12.08 -3.52
N SER A 21 13.88 -11.85 -4.46
CA SER A 21 14.96 -12.79 -4.79
C SER A 21 15.92 -13.05 -3.61
N GLN A 22 15.92 -12.17 -2.61
CA GLN A 22 16.75 -12.32 -1.41
C GLN A 22 15.99 -12.94 -0.24
N GLY A 23 14.75 -13.37 -0.45
CA GLY A 23 13.93 -13.99 0.58
C GLY A 23 13.25 -13.00 1.54
N HIS A 24 13.21 -11.72 1.21
CA HIS A 24 12.61 -10.68 2.06
C HIS A 24 11.16 -10.43 1.68
N THR A 25 10.30 -10.22 2.68
CA THR A 25 8.88 -9.91 2.51
C THR A 25 8.65 -8.40 2.45
N GLU A 26 9.28 -7.73 1.50
CA GLU A 26 9.10 -6.29 1.33
C GLU A 26 7.71 -5.94 0.84
N CYS A 27 7.17 -4.81 1.28
CA CYS A 27 5.80 -4.39 0.95
C CYS A 27 5.59 -4.25 -0.56
N ALA A 28 6.55 -3.68 -1.27
CA ALA A 28 6.44 -3.49 -2.72
C ALA A 28 6.44 -4.81 -3.47
N GLU A 29 7.10 -5.84 -2.94
CA GLU A 29 7.14 -7.15 -3.60
C GLU A 29 5.77 -7.82 -3.59
N PHE A 30 5.01 -7.67 -2.51
CA PHE A 30 3.63 -8.12 -2.45
C PHE A 30 2.80 -7.46 -3.57
N ILE A 31 2.93 -6.14 -3.71
CA ILE A 31 2.18 -5.41 -4.73
C ILE A 31 2.56 -5.87 -6.14
N ARG A 32 3.86 -6.05 -6.41
CA ARG A 32 4.32 -6.47 -7.73
C ARG A 32 3.85 -7.87 -8.09
N GLN A 33 3.87 -8.79 -7.15
CA GLN A 33 3.49 -10.19 -7.41
C GLN A 33 1.98 -10.39 -7.42
N ALA A 34 1.25 -9.69 -6.56
CA ALA A 34 -0.19 -9.89 -6.41
C ALA A 34 -1.03 -9.06 -7.40
N THR A 35 -0.42 -8.08 -8.05
CA THR A 35 -1.05 -7.25 -9.08
C THR A 35 -0.18 -7.27 -10.34
N ASN A 36 -0.50 -6.43 -11.33
CA ASN A 36 0.34 -6.24 -12.51
C ASN A 36 1.24 -5.00 -12.40
N ALA A 37 1.44 -4.50 -11.20
CA ALA A 37 2.23 -3.28 -11.01
C ALA A 37 3.68 -3.50 -11.44
N PRO A 38 4.27 -2.52 -12.14
CA PRO A 38 5.68 -2.57 -12.50
C PRO A 38 6.57 -2.31 -11.28
N SER A 39 7.87 -2.20 -11.47
CA SER A 39 8.78 -1.85 -10.39
C SER A 39 8.54 -0.42 -9.90
N THR A 40 8.86 -0.17 -8.63
CA THR A 40 8.51 1.06 -7.92
C THR A 40 8.92 2.38 -8.58
N PRO A 41 10.08 2.47 -9.27
CA PRO A 41 10.47 3.75 -9.88
C PRO A 41 9.51 4.30 -10.93
N VAL A 42 8.66 3.45 -11.52
CA VAL A 42 7.71 3.90 -12.53
C VAL A 42 6.30 4.08 -12.01
N TRP A 43 6.08 3.88 -10.72
CA TRP A 43 4.77 4.13 -10.11
C TRP A 43 4.42 5.62 -10.16
N LYS A 44 3.18 5.91 -10.52
CA LYS A 44 2.69 7.29 -10.59
C LYS A 44 1.65 7.51 -9.52
N LYS A 45 1.66 8.71 -8.97
CA LYS A 45 0.73 9.11 -7.92
C LYS A 45 -0.65 9.39 -8.52
N GLY A 46 -1.62 8.61 -8.12
CA GLY A 46 -3.01 8.78 -8.51
C GLY A 46 -3.83 9.52 -7.45
N ARG A 47 -5.08 9.11 -7.27
CA ARG A 47 -6.02 9.73 -6.33
C ARG A 47 -5.57 9.56 -4.89
N LYS A 48 -5.69 10.62 -4.09
CA LYS A 48 -5.43 10.57 -2.66
C LYS A 48 -6.55 9.82 -1.94
N VAL A 49 -6.19 8.79 -1.16
CA VAL A 49 -7.21 7.93 -0.53
C VAL A 49 -8.06 8.71 0.46
N SER A 50 -7.45 9.57 1.28
CA SER A 50 -8.17 10.33 2.31
C SER A 50 -9.20 11.32 1.74
N GLU A 51 -9.09 11.69 0.45
CA GLU A 51 -10.00 12.62 -0.21
C GLU A 51 -11.05 11.90 -1.07
N ALA A 52 -10.97 10.58 -1.17
CA ALA A 52 -11.90 9.80 -1.97
C ALA A 52 -13.19 9.53 -1.20
N ASN A 53 -14.31 9.48 -1.91
CA ASN A 53 -15.58 9.04 -1.34
C ASN A 53 -15.64 7.50 -1.35
N LEU A 54 -16.56 6.95 -0.57
CA LEU A 54 -16.81 5.50 -0.60
C LEU A 54 -17.22 5.09 -2.02
N GLY A 55 -16.59 4.03 -2.52
CA GLY A 55 -16.85 3.54 -3.88
C GLY A 55 -15.98 4.15 -4.96
N ASP A 56 -15.27 5.24 -4.68
CA ASP A 56 -14.36 5.86 -5.66
C ASP A 56 -13.14 5.00 -5.94
N ILE A 57 -12.69 4.24 -4.96
CA ILE A 57 -11.56 3.33 -5.08
C ILE A 57 -12.08 1.91 -4.88
N LEU A 58 -11.82 1.05 -5.86
CA LEU A 58 -12.30 -0.33 -5.80
C LEU A 58 -11.49 -1.17 -4.82
N ARG A 59 -12.17 -2.04 -4.09
CA ARG A 59 -11.51 -3.01 -3.21
C ARG A 59 -10.50 -3.83 -3.99
N GLY A 60 -9.29 -3.96 -3.47
CA GLY A 60 -8.20 -4.65 -4.16
C GLY A 60 -7.24 -3.74 -4.91
N THR A 61 -7.48 -2.43 -4.91
CA THR A 61 -6.62 -1.46 -5.60
C THR A 61 -5.29 -1.30 -4.86
N ALA A 62 -4.18 -1.28 -5.60
CA ALA A 62 -2.86 -1.02 -5.03
C ALA A 62 -2.71 0.45 -4.66
N ILE A 63 -2.25 0.71 -3.45
CA ILE A 63 -1.99 2.07 -2.94
C ILE A 63 -0.59 2.13 -2.36
N ALA A 64 -0.03 3.34 -2.28
CA ALA A 64 1.30 3.54 -1.72
C ALA A 64 1.46 4.95 -1.20
N THR A 65 2.49 5.14 -0.37
CA THR A 65 2.95 6.48 0.01
C THR A 65 3.69 7.11 -1.15
N PHE A 66 3.62 8.44 -1.27
CA PHE A 66 4.37 9.21 -2.27
C PHE A 66 5.02 10.41 -1.58
N ASP A 67 6.16 10.85 -2.11
CA ASP A 67 6.88 11.99 -1.57
C ASP A 67 6.40 13.31 -2.22
N ASP A 68 7.02 14.43 -1.84
CA ASP A 68 6.65 15.75 -2.34
C ASP A 68 6.97 15.94 -3.84
N ALA A 69 7.78 15.06 -4.42
CA ALA A 69 8.07 15.04 -5.84
C ALA A 69 7.17 14.05 -6.60
N ASP A 70 6.10 13.58 -5.97
CA ASP A 70 5.11 12.66 -6.54
C ASP A 70 5.71 11.31 -6.95
N ARG A 71 6.74 10.86 -6.22
CA ARG A 71 7.39 9.57 -6.47
C ARG A 71 7.24 8.64 -5.27
N TYR A 72 7.29 7.34 -5.52
CA TYR A 72 7.42 6.38 -4.45
C TYR A 72 8.70 6.71 -3.66
N PRO A 73 8.61 6.92 -2.34
CA PRO A 73 9.72 7.51 -1.60
C PRO A 73 10.99 6.66 -1.59
N THR A 74 12.13 7.33 -1.56
CA THR A 74 13.44 6.68 -1.37
C THR A 74 14.12 7.19 -0.11
N ASP A 75 13.48 8.14 0.61
CA ASP A 75 14.01 8.70 1.86
C ASP A 75 13.68 7.80 3.06
N ALA A 76 14.06 8.23 4.25
CA ALA A 76 13.83 7.51 5.50
C ALA A 76 12.53 7.93 6.22
N LEU A 77 11.67 8.73 5.57
CA LEU A 77 10.46 9.26 6.19
C LEU A 77 9.24 8.34 6.03
N GLY A 78 9.43 7.18 5.46
CA GLY A 78 8.40 6.15 5.31
C GLY A 78 8.03 5.89 3.87
N ARG A 79 8.26 4.66 3.42
CA ARG A 79 7.77 4.16 2.13
C ARG A 79 7.01 2.87 2.41
N HIS A 80 5.81 2.78 1.87
CA HIS A 80 4.97 1.61 2.09
C HIS A 80 3.96 1.48 0.96
N ALA A 81 3.62 0.25 0.64
CA ALA A 81 2.60 -0.07 -0.34
C ALA A 81 1.68 -1.13 0.24
N ALA A 82 0.42 -1.12 -0.17
CA ALA A 82 -0.60 -2.00 0.38
C ALA A 82 -1.71 -2.23 -0.63
N ILE A 83 -2.58 -3.19 -0.33
CA ILE A 83 -3.82 -3.41 -1.07
C ILE A 83 -4.95 -2.76 -0.28
N TYR A 84 -5.65 -1.83 -0.92
CA TYR A 84 -6.81 -1.12 -0.35
C TYR A 84 -8.01 -2.07 -0.25
N LEU A 85 -8.65 -2.09 0.90
CA LEU A 85 -9.90 -2.82 1.10
C LEU A 85 -11.08 -1.86 1.17
N SER A 86 -10.99 -0.88 2.08
CA SER A 86 -12.02 0.14 2.29
C SER A 86 -11.43 1.27 3.11
N HIS A 87 -12.17 2.37 3.27
CA HIS A 87 -11.79 3.40 4.22
C HIS A 87 -13.03 4.05 4.83
N THR A 88 -12.82 4.65 6.00
CA THR A 88 -13.81 5.45 6.71
C THR A 88 -13.18 6.82 6.97
N SER A 89 -13.88 7.68 7.72
CA SER A 89 -13.28 8.95 8.16
C SER A 89 -12.09 8.76 9.12
N GLY A 90 -11.94 7.58 9.68
CA GLY A 90 -10.89 7.28 10.66
C GLY A 90 -9.62 6.69 10.07
N GLY A 91 -9.69 6.04 8.92
CA GLY A 91 -8.52 5.41 8.34
C GLY A 91 -8.81 4.46 7.20
N ILE A 92 -7.75 3.78 6.73
CA ILE A 92 -7.79 2.87 5.61
C ILE A 92 -7.59 1.44 6.11
N SER A 93 -8.49 0.54 5.71
CA SER A 93 -8.30 -0.91 5.92
C SER A 93 -7.54 -1.46 4.72
N VAL A 94 -6.43 -2.14 4.97
CA VAL A 94 -5.54 -2.67 3.94
C VAL A 94 -5.15 -4.10 4.20
N LEU A 95 -4.61 -4.75 3.16
CA LEU A 95 -3.76 -5.93 3.30
C LEU A 95 -2.34 -5.50 2.98
N ASP A 96 -1.39 -5.81 3.85
CA ASP A 96 0.00 -5.43 3.63
C ASP A 96 0.98 -6.39 4.33
N GLN A 97 2.25 -6.28 3.92
CA GLN A 97 3.36 -6.97 4.55
C GLN A 97 4.56 -6.03 4.63
N TRP A 98 5.49 -6.35 5.50
CA TRP A 98 6.85 -5.78 5.53
C TRP A 98 7.78 -6.80 6.15
N ASN A 99 9.10 -6.53 6.10
CA ASN A 99 10.08 -7.54 6.52
C ASN A 99 9.89 -8.02 7.94
N ALA A 100 9.67 -7.12 8.87
CA ALA A 100 9.51 -7.51 10.29
C ALA A 100 8.22 -8.29 10.53
N GLN A 101 7.15 -8.01 9.78
CA GLN A 101 5.90 -8.75 9.89
C GLN A 101 6.00 -10.15 9.27
N GLY A 102 6.67 -10.27 8.13
CA GLY A 102 6.91 -11.53 7.47
C GLY A 102 5.72 -12.19 6.80
N GLU A 103 4.57 -11.54 6.79
CA GLU A 103 3.34 -12.11 6.23
C GLU A 103 2.37 -11.02 5.80
N VAL A 104 1.41 -11.36 4.93
CA VAL A 104 0.31 -10.47 4.58
C VAL A 104 -0.79 -10.62 5.61
N LYS A 105 -1.21 -9.49 6.19
CA LYS A 105 -2.30 -9.41 7.18
C LYS A 105 -3.18 -8.20 6.93
N PRO A 106 -4.45 -8.23 7.39
CA PRO A 106 -5.26 -7.02 7.47
C PRO A 106 -4.67 -6.03 8.49
N ARG A 107 -4.73 -4.75 8.16
CA ARG A 107 -4.30 -3.68 9.05
C ARG A 107 -5.14 -2.43 8.83
N LEU A 108 -5.28 -1.61 9.88
CA LEU A 108 -5.90 -0.28 9.78
C LEU A 108 -4.78 0.77 9.84
N ILE A 109 -4.75 1.65 8.85
CA ILE A 109 -3.82 2.79 8.83
C ILE A 109 -4.65 4.05 9.06
N GLN A 110 -4.48 4.66 10.24
CA GLN A 110 -5.30 5.80 10.65
C GLN A 110 -4.94 7.07 9.88
N PHE A 111 -5.96 7.92 9.66
CA PHE A 111 -5.76 9.28 9.17
C PHE A 111 -5.40 10.22 10.33
N ASN A 112 -5.01 11.45 9.99
CA ASN A 112 -4.83 12.55 10.96
C ASN A 112 -3.84 12.21 12.09
N LYS A 113 -2.74 11.58 11.74
CA LYS A 113 -1.70 11.24 12.70
C LYS A 113 -0.89 12.49 13.08
N PRO A 114 -0.26 12.50 14.26
CA PRO A 114 0.58 13.62 14.67
C PRO A 114 1.71 13.92 13.69
N LYS A 115 2.12 15.18 13.63
CA LYS A 115 3.28 15.58 12.85
C LYS A 115 4.50 14.75 13.28
N GLY A 116 5.29 14.29 12.30
CA GLY A 116 6.45 13.45 12.55
C GLY A 116 6.18 11.96 12.50
N THR A 117 4.90 11.55 12.36
CA THR A 117 4.57 10.15 12.13
C THR A 117 5.13 9.71 10.77
N SER A 118 5.73 8.51 10.71
CA SER A 118 6.18 7.93 9.44
C SER A 118 5.02 7.87 8.45
N ARG A 119 5.28 8.15 7.17
CA ARG A 119 4.28 8.02 6.11
C ARG A 119 3.62 6.65 6.12
N SER A 120 4.37 5.60 6.43
CA SER A 120 3.86 4.21 6.46
C SER A 120 2.74 4.00 7.47
N ASN A 121 2.65 4.85 8.48
CA ASN A 121 1.64 4.76 9.54
C ASN A 121 0.64 5.92 9.50
N ASP A 122 0.66 6.72 8.45
CA ASP A 122 -0.22 7.87 8.28
C ASP A 122 -1.04 7.70 7.00
N GLY A 123 -2.31 7.35 7.15
CA GLY A 123 -3.19 7.09 6.01
C GLY A 123 -3.35 8.28 5.06
N SER A 124 -3.14 9.51 5.55
CA SER A 124 -3.27 10.71 4.72
C SER A 124 -2.17 10.84 3.66
N THR A 125 -1.13 10.01 3.73
CA THR A 125 -0.01 10.01 2.78
C THR A 125 -0.15 8.98 1.68
N PHE A 126 -1.25 8.23 1.64
CA PHE A 126 -1.47 7.15 0.68
C PHE A 126 -2.27 7.62 -0.54
N PHE A 127 -1.82 7.17 -1.69
CA PHE A 127 -2.43 7.46 -2.98
C PHE A 127 -2.56 6.17 -3.79
N VAL A 128 -3.51 6.14 -4.70
CA VAL A 128 -3.64 5.05 -5.67
C VAL A 128 -2.39 5.04 -6.55
N ILE A 129 -1.85 3.85 -6.81
CA ILE A 129 -0.71 3.66 -7.73
C ILE A 129 -1.24 3.62 -9.16
N GLU A 130 -0.70 4.47 -10.01
CA GLU A 130 -1.03 4.47 -11.44
C GLU A 130 0.19 4.40 -12.35
#